data_b9ecee83de0c146f21e5c54c4abc0740
#
_entry.id   b9ecee83de0c146f21e5c54c4abc0740
#
_cell.length_a   1.000
_cell.length_b   1.000
_cell.length_c   1.000
_cell.angle_alpha   90.00
_cell.angle_beta   90.00
_cell.angle_gamma   90.00
#
_symmetry.space_group_name_H-M   'P 1'
#
loop_
_entity.id
_entity.type
_entity.pdbx_description
1 polymer ?
#
loop_
_entity_poly.entity_id
_entity_poly.type
_entity_poly.pdbx_seq_one_letter_code
_entity_poly.pdbx_strand_id
1 'polypeptide(L)'
;MGLATLTRAFGTRIVHLDLSGRSIEVARRLATELGIDTVEFVQGSIYDIPTLMPGQRFDYVQCMGVLHHLPDPQAGLDVLAGLLTETGALSLAVYADVGRTAVYLAREAMGIALDGVEGLEDRLALARSAMARLPKGNWLHSDPNMMRHIERHGDNALLDAILHARDVAYDAYRFHDLLSRSGLVFADHCEPIQKMVYDLRCYGFAPDLRQRLEAAPELARK
;
A
#
# COMPACT_ATOMS: atom_id res chain seq x y z
N MET A 1 -5.39 -13.65 5.24
CA MET A 1 -5.10 -15.10 5.13
C MET A 1 -3.71 -15.47 5.65
N GLY A 2 -2.63 -14.75 5.29
CA GLY A 2 -1.26 -15.10 5.68
C GLY A 2 -0.98 -15.16 7.19
N LEU A 3 -1.46 -14.19 7.97
CA LEU A 3 -1.20 -14.13 9.42
C LEU A 3 -1.86 -15.30 10.18
N ALA A 4 -3.09 -15.69 9.82
CA ALA A 4 -3.76 -16.84 10.42
C ALA A 4 -3.00 -18.15 10.20
N THR A 5 -2.39 -18.29 9.01
CA THR A 5 -1.59 -19.46 8.66
C THR A 5 -0.28 -19.49 9.46
N LEU A 6 0.40 -18.35 9.58
CA LEU A 6 1.64 -18.22 10.36
C LEU A 6 1.41 -18.53 11.84
N THR A 7 0.33 -18.02 12.43
CA THR A 7 0.00 -18.24 13.83
C THR A 7 -0.26 -19.72 14.13
N ARG A 8 -1.04 -20.40 13.28
CA ARG A 8 -1.35 -21.80 13.44
C ARG A 8 -0.15 -22.73 13.20
N ALA A 9 0.73 -22.35 12.25
CA ALA A 9 1.87 -23.19 11.89
C ALA A 9 3.06 -23.04 12.85
N PHE A 10 3.26 -21.86 13.42
CA PHE A 10 4.53 -21.53 14.11
C PHE A 10 4.35 -20.96 15.53
N GLY A 11 3.13 -20.88 16.05
CA GLY A 11 2.88 -20.29 17.38
C GLY A 11 3.31 -18.82 17.49
N THR A 12 3.20 -18.08 16.39
CA THR A 12 3.72 -16.71 16.23
C THR A 12 2.93 -15.73 17.08
N ARG A 13 3.60 -14.89 17.86
CA ARG A 13 2.99 -13.71 18.49
C ARG A 13 2.74 -12.66 17.41
N ILE A 14 1.53 -12.12 17.37
CA ILE A 14 1.15 -11.06 16.42
C ILE A 14 0.78 -9.81 17.21
N VAL A 15 1.28 -8.65 16.77
CA VAL A 15 0.79 -7.35 17.20
C VAL A 15 0.13 -6.68 16.00
N HIS A 16 -1.14 -6.31 16.14
CA HIS A 16 -1.92 -5.59 15.15
C HIS A 16 -2.12 -4.15 15.61
N LEU A 17 -1.49 -3.22 14.91
CA LEU A 17 -1.64 -1.78 15.15
C LEU A 17 -2.55 -1.18 14.08
N ASP A 18 -3.52 -0.38 14.48
CA ASP A 18 -4.34 0.43 13.59
C ASP A 18 -4.74 1.74 14.29
N LEU A 19 -4.84 2.82 13.52
CA LEU A 19 -5.31 4.11 14.02
C LEU A 19 -6.82 4.09 14.35
N SER A 20 -7.59 3.29 13.59
CA SER A 20 -9.03 3.19 13.69
C SER A 20 -9.46 2.14 14.71
N GLY A 21 -10.10 2.56 15.79
CA GLY A 21 -10.71 1.64 16.76
C GLY A 21 -11.73 0.72 16.11
N ARG A 22 -12.49 1.19 15.09
CA ARG A 22 -13.43 0.36 14.33
C ARG A 22 -12.72 -0.73 13.52
N SER A 23 -11.58 -0.42 12.90
CA SER A 23 -10.78 -1.43 12.18
C SER A 23 -10.29 -2.50 13.16
N ILE A 24 -9.85 -2.10 14.35
CA ILE A 24 -9.43 -3.02 15.42
C ILE A 24 -10.57 -3.92 15.85
N GLU A 25 -11.78 -3.39 16.05
CA GLU A 25 -12.95 -4.19 16.41
C GLU A 25 -13.27 -5.25 15.35
N VAL A 26 -13.22 -4.89 14.06
CA VAL A 26 -13.40 -5.81 12.94
C VAL A 26 -12.32 -6.88 12.94
N ALA A 27 -11.05 -6.48 13.10
CA ALA A 27 -9.92 -7.40 13.13
C ALA A 27 -10.00 -8.37 14.33
N ARG A 28 -10.40 -7.89 15.50
CA ARG A 28 -10.61 -8.69 16.72
C ARG A 28 -11.70 -9.73 16.52
N ARG A 29 -12.84 -9.33 15.95
CA ARG A 29 -13.94 -10.25 15.63
C ARG A 29 -13.47 -11.34 14.66
N LEU A 30 -12.77 -10.97 13.60
CA LEU A 30 -12.23 -11.91 12.62
C LEU A 30 -11.21 -12.88 13.25
N ALA A 31 -10.34 -12.40 14.14
CA ALA A 31 -9.40 -13.24 14.87
C ALA A 31 -10.16 -14.30 15.71
N THR A 32 -11.21 -13.89 16.41
CA THR A 32 -12.07 -14.77 17.21
C THR A 32 -12.75 -15.83 16.32
N GLU A 33 -13.34 -15.43 15.19
CA GLU A 33 -13.99 -16.33 14.23
C GLU A 33 -13.02 -17.37 13.66
N LEU A 34 -11.75 -16.99 13.49
CA LEU A 34 -10.69 -17.87 13.00
C LEU A 34 -10.00 -18.69 14.10
N GLY A 35 -10.37 -18.50 15.36
CA GLY A 35 -9.75 -19.18 16.50
C GLY A 35 -8.30 -18.78 16.71
N ILE A 36 -7.96 -17.48 16.50
CA ILE A 36 -6.63 -16.93 16.69
C ILE A 36 -6.68 -16.08 17.97
N ASP A 37 -6.06 -16.54 19.03
CA ASP A 37 -6.05 -15.92 20.36
C ASP A 37 -4.73 -15.23 20.71
N THR A 38 -3.72 -15.37 19.87
CA THR A 38 -2.35 -14.85 20.08
C THR A 38 -2.11 -13.48 19.48
N VAL A 39 -3.18 -12.72 19.16
CA VAL A 39 -3.08 -11.37 18.60
C VAL A 39 -3.25 -10.32 19.70
N GLU A 40 -2.24 -9.49 19.86
CA GLU A 40 -2.31 -8.25 20.62
C GLU A 40 -2.81 -7.12 19.71
N PHE A 41 -3.83 -6.39 20.15
CA PHE A 41 -4.41 -5.27 19.37
C PHE A 41 -4.05 -3.95 20.04
N VAL A 42 -3.36 -3.09 19.30
CA VAL A 42 -2.91 -1.77 19.75
C VAL A 42 -3.57 -0.70 18.88
N GLN A 43 -4.25 0.25 19.53
CA GLN A 43 -4.76 1.43 18.82
C GLN A 43 -3.76 2.57 18.90
N GLY A 44 -3.34 3.09 17.74
CA GLY A 44 -2.43 4.21 17.66
C GLY A 44 -1.88 4.42 16.26
N SER A 45 -1.14 5.50 16.10
CA SER A 45 -0.40 5.80 14.88
C SER A 45 0.92 5.03 14.84
N ILE A 46 1.46 4.83 13.62
CA ILE A 46 2.84 4.35 13.43
C ILE A 46 3.84 5.23 14.19
N TYR A 47 3.61 6.54 14.24
CA TYR A 47 4.48 7.48 14.97
C TYR A 47 4.47 7.28 16.48
N ASP A 48 3.41 6.69 17.04
CA ASP A 48 3.28 6.47 18.48
C ASP A 48 3.94 5.16 18.96
N ILE A 49 4.39 4.31 18.02
CA ILE A 49 4.98 3.00 18.32
C ILE A 49 6.11 3.07 19.37
N PRO A 50 7.07 4.01 19.30
CA PRO A 50 8.13 4.09 20.29
C PRO A 50 7.62 4.27 21.71
N THR A 51 6.46 4.91 21.88
CA THR A 51 5.80 5.12 23.19
C THR A 51 4.88 3.97 23.55
N LEU A 52 4.11 3.44 22.57
CA LEU A 52 3.14 2.37 22.82
C LEU A 52 3.81 1.00 23.02
N MET A 53 4.94 0.78 22.37
CA MET A 53 5.65 -0.51 22.38
C MET A 53 7.17 -0.30 22.58
N PRO A 54 7.60 0.30 23.71
CA PRO A 54 9.01 0.63 23.92
C PRO A 54 9.89 -0.62 23.92
N GLY A 55 10.98 -0.60 23.15
CA GLY A 55 11.96 -1.68 23.08
C GLY A 55 11.50 -2.96 22.38
N GLN A 56 10.29 -3.02 21.86
CA GLN A 56 9.81 -4.17 21.07
C GLN A 56 10.61 -4.31 19.78
N ARG A 57 10.86 -5.57 19.38
CA ARG A 57 11.47 -5.93 18.10
C ARG A 57 10.72 -7.11 17.51
N PHE A 58 10.70 -7.15 16.17
CA PHE A 58 9.96 -8.15 15.41
C PHE A 58 10.85 -8.73 14.30
N ASP A 59 10.71 -10.03 14.07
CA ASP A 59 11.37 -10.71 12.96
C ASP A 59 10.69 -10.41 11.62
N TYR A 60 9.41 -10.01 11.70
CA TYR A 60 8.65 -9.63 10.50
C TYR A 60 7.68 -8.49 10.82
N VAL A 61 7.76 -7.45 10.00
CA VAL A 61 6.81 -6.31 10.03
C VAL A 61 6.09 -6.25 8.69
N GLN A 62 4.79 -5.99 8.72
CA GLN A 62 3.99 -5.83 7.51
C GLN A 62 3.31 -4.45 7.53
N CYS A 63 3.52 -3.66 6.46
CA CYS A 63 2.89 -2.36 6.26
C CYS A 63 2.40 -2.25 4.81
N MET A 64 1.15 -2.67 4.59
CA MET A 64 0.57 -2.76 3.25
C MET A 64 -0.47 -1.67 3.05
N GLY A 65 -0.23 -0.77 2.09
CA GLY A 65 -1.20 0.26 1.72
C GLY A 65 -1.38 1.39 2.74
N VAL A 66 -0.39 1.65 3.60
CA VAL A 66 -0.50 2.64 4.69
C VAL A 66 0.50 3.77 4.55
N LEU A 67 1.77 3.46 4.28
CA LEU A 67 2.87 4.41 4.38
C LEU A 67 2.67 5.66 3.51
N HIS A 68 2.11 5.49 2.31
CA HIS A 68 1.87 6.55 1.36
C HIS A 68 0.74 7.53 1.75
N HIS A 69 -0.02 7.20 2.80
CA HIS A 69 -1.04 8.08 3.37
C HIS A 69 -0.54 8.86 4.58
N LEU A 70 0.65 8.56 5.09
CA LEU A 70 1.20 9.25 6.26
C LEU A 70 1.58 10.71 5.94
N PRO A 71 1.51 11.61 6.93
CA PRO A 71 2.03 12.98 6.81
C PRO A 71 3.51 13.05 6.42
N ASP A 72 4.32 12.19 7.01
CA ASP A 72 5.74 12.00 6.72
C ASP A 72 6.04 10.51 6.55
N PRO A 73 5.99 9.99 5.29
CA PRO A 73 6.27 8.58 5.03
C PRO A 73 7.68 8.14 5.46
N GLN A 74 8.67 9.05 5.40
CA GLN A 74 10.04 8.72 5.82
C GLN A 74 10.10 8.49 7.32
N ALA A 75 9.58 9.39 8.12
CA ALA A 75 9.53 9.22 9.57
C ALA A 75 8.75 7.97 9.97
N GLY A 76 7.64 7.66 9.26
CA GLY A 76 6.90 6.42 9.46
C GLY A 76 7.73 5.18 9.16
N LEU A 77 8.48 5.20 8.05
CA LEU A 77 9.36 4.09 7.68
C LEU A 77 10.53 3.92 8.65
N ASP A 78 11.11 5.02 9.14
CA ASP A 78 12.19 4.98 10.14
C ASP A 78 11.72 4.29 11.43
N VAL A 79 10.49 4.57 11.87
CA VAL A 79 9.88 3.88 13.03
C VAL A 79 9.73 2.39 12.73
N LEU A 80 9.20 2.00 11.58
CA LEU A 80 9.01 0.60 11.21
C LEU A 80 10.34 -0.14 11.05
N ALA A 81 11.36 0.48 10.46
CA ALA A 81 12.71 -0.08 10.35
C ALA A 81 13.31 -0.31 11.74
N GLY A 82 13.11 0.65 12.67
CA GLY A 82 13.55 0.52 14.04
C GLY A 82 12.90 -0.61 14.85
N LEU A 83 11.81 -1.19 14.36
CA LEU A 83 11.17 -2.36 14.97
C LEU A 83 11.79 -3.68 14.55
N LEU A 84 12.62 -3.72 13.53
CA LEU A 84 13.17 -4.98 13.03
C LEU A 84 14.29 -5.49 13.96
N THR A 85 14.35 -6.82 14.11
CA THR A 85 15.56 -7.50 14.58
C THR A 85 16.66 -7.39 13.51
N GLU A 86 17.90 -7.73 13.84
CA GLU A 86 19.03 -7.66 12.90
C GLU A 86 18.80 -8.48 11.60
N THR A 87 18.07 -9.57 11.71
CA THR A 87 17.70 -10.45 10.60
C THR A 87 16.24 -10.32 10.17
N GLY A 88 15.56 -9.32 10.71
CA GLY A 88 14.14 -9.08 10.45
C GLY A 88 13.85 -8.58 9.04
N ALA A 89 12.63 -8.81 8.58
CA ALA A 89 12.15 -8.38 7.27
C ALA A 89 10.91 -7.48 7.37
N LEU A 90 10.85 -6.47 6.49
CA LEU A 90 9.68 -5.62 6.31
C LEU A 90 9.01 -5.94 4.97
N SER A 91 7.73 -6.32 5.01
CA SER A 91 6.89 -6.33 3.82
C SER A 91 6.15 -4.99 3.69
N LEU A 92 6.41 -4.31 2.60
CA LEU A 92 5.91 -2.96 2.37
C LEU A 92 5.20 -2.87 1.02
N ALA A 93 4.02 -2.24 0.99
CA ALA A 93 3.36 -1.84 -0.25
C ALA A 93 3.02 -0.36 -0.21
N VAL A 94 3.42 0.34 -1.26
CA VAL A 94 3.07 1.74 -1.54
C VAL A 94 2.48 1.86 -2.93
N TYR A 95 1.83 2.98 -3.20
CA TYR A 95 1.27 3.22 -4.51
C TYR A 95 2.35 3.66 -5.52
N ALA A 96 2.31 3.06 -6.72
CA ALA A 96 3.17 3.42 -7.83
C ALA A 96 2.53 4.54 -8.66
N ASP A 97 3.32 5.54 -9.04
CA ASP A 97 2.86 6.68 -9.84
C ASP A 97 2.42 6.25 -11.24
N VAL A 98 3.26 5.49 -11.94
CA VAL A 98 2.97 5.00 -13.31
C VAL A 98 1.80 4.02 -13.29
N GLY A 99 1.80 3.06 -12.35
CA GLY A 99 0.74 2.05 -12.23
C GLY A 99 -0.63 2.61 -11.88
N ARG A 100 -0.70 3.82 -11.33
CA ARG A 100 -1.95 4.49 -10.93
C ARG A 100 -2.22 5.78 -11.69
N THR A 101 -1.60 6.00 -12.84
CA THR A 101 -1.75 7.23 -13.64
C THR A 101 -3.21 7.60 -13.85
N ALA A 102 -4.07 6.65 -14.24
CA ALA A 102 -5.48 6.90 -14.45
C ALA A 102 -6.23 7.33 -13.18
N VAL A 103 -5.83 6.78 -12.04
CA VAL A 103 -6.39 7.13 -10.73
C VAL A 103 -6.00 8.56 -10.36
N TYR A 104 -4.73 8.94 -10.56
CA TYR A 104 -4.27 10.30 -10.23
C TYR A 104 -4.90 11.36 -11.11
N LEU A 105 -5.10 11.08 -12.40
CA LEU A 105 -5.86 11.97 -13.29
C LEU A 105 -7.32 12.11 -12.83
N ALA A 106 -7.95 11.02 -12.41
CA ALA A 106 -9.31 11.07 -11.86
C ALA A 106 -9.37 11.86 -10.54
N ARG A 107 -8.37 11.70 -9.68
CA ARG A 107 -8.25 12.48 -8.43
C ARG A 107 -8.11 13.97 -8.68
N GLU A 108 -7.24 14.35 -9.62
CA GLU A 108 -7.05 15.74 -10.00
C GLU A 108 -8.36 16.36 -10.53
N ALA A 109 -9.02 15.67 -11.46
CA ALA A 109 -10.31 16.11 -11.99
C ALA A 109 -11.38 16.22 -10.89
N MET A 110 -11.44 15.25 -9.97
CA MET A 110 -12.37 15.28 -8.85
C MET A 110 -12.01 16.39 -7.84
N GLY A 111 -10.72 16.65 -7.61
CA GLY A 111 -10.28 17.78 -6.78
C GLY A 111 -10.83 19.11 -7.29
N ILE A 112 -10.78 19.33 -8.60
CA ILE A 112 -11.35 20.52 -9.25
C ILE A 112 -12.89 20.53 -9.13
N ALA A 113 -13.53 19.39 -9.44
CA ALA A 113 -15.00 19.30 -9.44
C ALA A 113 -15.63 19.42 -8.05
N LEU A 114 -14.86 19.09 -7.00
CA LEU A 114 -15.32 19.11 -5.61
C LEU A 114 -14.84 20.35 -4.85
N ASP A 115 -14.24 21.31 -5.54
CA ASP A 115 -13.84 22.57 -4.91
C ASP A 115 -15.08 23.30 -4.37
N GLY A 116 -15.00 23.72 -3.10
CA GLY A 116 -16.12 24.34 -2.39
C GLY A 116 -17.25 23.38 -1.98
N VAL A 117 -17.15 22.06 -2.25
CA VAL A 117 -18.14 21.08 -1.78
C VAL A 117 -17.77 20.65 -0.37
N GLU A 118 -18.57 21.02 0.59
CA GLU A 118 -18.45 20.64 1.99
C GLU A 118 -19.31 19.38 2.28
N GLY A 119 -18.87 18.59 3.24
CA GLY A 119 -19.55 17.37 3.64
C GLY A 119 -19.16 16.12 2.83
N LEU A 120 -18.93 15.03 3.58
CA LEU A 120 -18.47 13.78 3.01
C LEU A 120 -19.51 13.15 2.07
N GLU A 121 -20.79 13.19 2.47
CA GLU A 121 -21.88 12.59 1.69
C GLU A 121 -22.07 13.27 0.34
N ASP A 122 -21.99 14.62 0.28
CA ASP A 122 -22.13 15.38 -0.96
C ASP A 122 -20.94 15.10 -1.89
N ARG A 123 -19.73 15.03 -1.34
CA ARG A 123 -18.52 14.65 -2.09
C ARG A 123 -18.62 13.23 -2.65
N LEU A 124 -19.10 12.28 -1.87
CA LEU A 124 -19.35 10.90 -2.32
C LEU A 124 -20.44 10.84 -3.38
N ALA A 125 -21.55 11.57 -3.22
CA ALA A 125 -22.63 11.60 -4.20
C ALA A 125 -22.14 12.11 -5.56
N LEU A 126 -21.35 13.19 -5.57
CA LEU A 126 -20.75 13.72 -6.80
C LEU A 126 -19.73 12.75 -7.40
N ALA A 127 -18.87 12.14 -6.59
CA ALA A 127 -17.91 11.16 -7.08
C ALA A 127 -18.61 9.93 -7.69
N ARG A 128 -19.64 9.38 -7.04
CA ARG A 128 -20.48 8.30 -7.61
C ARG A 128 -21.10 8.70 -8.94
N SER A 129 -21.65 9.91 -8.99
CA SER A 129 -22.28 10.45 -10.21
C SER A 129 -21.28 10.59 -11.37
N ALA A 130 -20.08 11.09 -11.07
CA ALA A 130 -18.99 11.21 -12.05
C ALA A 130 -18.52 9.83 -12.55
N MET A 131 -18.27 8.90 -11.63
CA MET A 131 -17.84 7.53 -11.98
C MET A 131 -18.86 6.81 -12.85
N ALA A 132 -20.15 6.94 -12.55
CA ALA A 132 -21.22 6.31 -13.33
C ALA A 132 -21.33 6.87 -14.78
N ARG A 133 -20.80 8.06 -15.03
CA ARG A 133 -20.85 8.76 -16.31
C ARG A 133 -19.53 8.84 -17.05
N LEU A 134 -18.48 8.21 -16.52
CA LEU A 134 -17.18 8.19 -17.19
C LEU A 134 -17.32 7.59 -18.59
N PRO A 135 -16.82 8.25 -19.65
CA PRO A 135 -16.77 7.69 -20.99
C PRO A 135 -15.98 6.37 -21.01
N LYS A 136 -16.42 5.41 -21.83
CA LYS A 136 -15.73 4.11 -21.98
C LYS A 136 -14.26 4.24 -22.40
N GLY A 137 -13.88 5.30 -23.08
CA GLY A 137 -12.50 5.61 -23.45
C GLY A 137 -11.67 6.28 -22.36
N ASN A 138 -12.23 6.52 -21.17
CA ASN A 138 -11.47 7.08 -20.05
C ASN A 138 -10.44 6.05 -19.55
N TRP A 139 -9.25 6.53 -19.21
CA TRP A 139 -8.14 5.67 -18.77
C TRP A 139 -8.45 4.85 -17.52
N LEU A 140 -9.31 5.35 -16.63
CA LEU A 140 -9.73 4.60 -15.46
C LEU A 140 -10.47 3.29 -15.82
N HIS A 141 -11.25 3.29 -16.92
CA HIS A 141 -11.85 2.07 -17.46
C HIS A 141 -10.82 1.07 -18.02
N SER A 142 -9.61 1.54 -18.36
CA SER A 142 -8.51 0.68 -18.81
C SER A 142 -7.80 -0.03 -17.66
N ASP A 143 -8.12 0.31 -16.42
CA ASP A 143 -7.68 -0.40 -15.22
C ASP A 143 -8.82 -1.31 -14.68
N PRO A 144 -8.89 -2.56 -15.12
CA PRO A 144 -9.96 -3.47 -14.72
C PRO A 144 -9.87 -3.85 -13.22
N ASN A 145 -8.71 -3.70 -12.59
CA ASN A 145 -8.55 -3.98 -11.16
C ASN A 145 -9.16 -2.85 -10.34
N MET A 146 -8.90 -1.61 -10.72
CA MET A 146 -9.49 -0.44 -10.06
C MET A 146 -11.01 -0.40 -10.23
N MET A 147 -11.51 -0.64 -11.44
CA MET A 147 -12.96 -0.68 -11.68
C MET A 147 -13.63 -1.78 -10.84
N ARG A 148 -13.09 -2.99 -10.81
CA ARG A 148 -13.59 -4.07 -9.94
C ARG A 148 -13.48 -3.74 -8.46
N HIS A 149 -12.45 -3.01 -8.05
CA HIS A 149 -12.29 -2.58 -6.67
C HIS A 149 -13.40 -1.59 -6.28
N ILE A 150 -13.68 -0.61 -7.14
CA ILE A 150 -14.79 0.34 -6.93
C ILE A 150 -16.14 -0.36 -6.93
N GLU A 151 -16.38 -1.28 -7.88
CA GLU A 151 -17.62 -2.05 -7.92
C GLU A 151 -17.85 -2.90 -6.67
N ARG A 152 -16.80 -3.52 -6.14
CA ARG A 152 -16.87 -4.41 -4.98
C ARG A 152 -17.00 -3.69 -3.66
N HIS A 153 -16.31 -2.56 -3.51
CA HIS A 153 -16.16 -1.87 -2.23
C HIS A 153 -16.89 -0.51 -2.17
N GLY A 154 -17.48 -0.06 -3.27
CA GLY A 154 -18.33 1.13 -3.34
C GLY A 154 -17.66 2.38 -2.78
N ASP A 155 -18.31 3.04 -1.84
CA ASP A 155 -17.85 4.29 -1.24
C ASP A 155 -16.49 4.18 -0.56
N ASN A 156 -16.18 3.06 0.06
CA ASN A 156 -14.87 2.86 0.69
C ASN A 156 -13.74 2.90 -0.34
N ALA A 157 -13.95 2.31 -1.53
CA ALA A 157 -12.98 2.38 -2.60
C ALA A 157 -12.86 3.78 -3.20
N LEU A 158 -13.97 4.53 -3.31
CA LEU A 158 -13.95 5.92 -3.76
C LEU A 158 -13.22 6.82 -2.76
N LEU A 159 -13.44 6.61 -1.47
CA LEU A 159 -12.74 7.35 -0.41
C LEU A 159 -11.25 7.09 -0.45
N ASP A 160 -10.86 5.83 -0.56
CA ASP A 160 -9.45 5.43 -0.58
C ASP A 160 -8.74 5.86 -1.88
N ALA A 161 -9.31 5.52 -3.03
CA ALA A 161 -8.64 5.70 -4.32
C ALA A 161 -8.77 7.12 -4.89
N ILE A 162 -9.93 7.77 -4.73
CA ILE A 162 -10.26 9.00 -5.45
C ILE A 162 -10.33 10.23 -4.52
N LEU A 163 -10.92 10.07 -3.34
CA LEU A 163 -11.22 11.19 -2.43
C LEU A 163 -10.25 11.32 -1.25
N HIS A 164 -9.29 10.42 -1.11
CA HIS A 164 -8.34 10.46 0.00
C HIS A 164 -7.56 11.79 0.01
N ALA A 165 -7.51 12.45 1.16
CA ALA A 165 -6.91 13.78 1.29
C ALA A 165 -5.40 13.77 1.02
N ARG A 166 -4.73 12.65 1.29
CA ARG A 166 -3.27 12.52 1.15
C ARG A 166 -2.92 11.18 0.53
N ASP A 167 -2.11 11.23 -0.51
CA ASP A 167 -1.63 10.07 -1.23
C ASP A 167 -0.31 10.46 -1.92
N VAL A 168 0.76 9.76 -1.59
CA VAL A 168 2.10 9.99 -2.15
C VAL A 168 2.45 8.81 -3.03
N ALA A 169 2.55 9.05 -4.34
CA ALA A 169 3.00 8.04 -5.29
C ALA A 169 4.52 7.94 -5.34
N TYR A 170 4.99 6.76 -5.64
CA TYR A 170 6.41 6.44 -5.76
C TYR A 170 6.72 5.87 -7.14
N ASP A 171 7.76 6.41 -7.78
CA ASP A 171 8.51 5.69 -8.81
C ASP A 171 9.57 4.79 -8.15
N ALA A 172 10.26 3.98 -8.95
CA ALA A 172 11.26 3.06 -8.43
C ALA A 172 12.42 3.79 -7.74
N TYR A 173 12.88 4.94 -8.28
CA TYR A 173 13.97 5.71 -7.70
C TYR A 173 13.61 6.28 -6.33
N ARG A 174 12.46 6.94 -6.23
CA ARG A 174 11.95 7.51 -4.98
C ARG A 174 11.69 6.45 -3.92
N PHE A 175 11.21 5.27 -4.34
CA PHE A 175 10.99 4.15 -3.43
C PHE A 175 12.31 3.59 -2.89
N HIS A 176 13.31 3.38 -3.75
CA HIS A 176 14.63 2.94 -3.31
C HIS A 176 15.35 3.96 -2.44
N ASP A 177 15.24 5.26 -2.74
CA ASP A 177 15.77 6.33 -1.88
C ASP A 177 15.11 6.29 -0.50
N LEU A 178 13.80 6.15 -0.44
CA LEU A 178 13.04 6.03 0.80
C LEU A 178 13.55 4.87 1.67
N LEU A 179 13.74 3.68 1.07
CA LEU A 179 14.27 2.51 1.77
C LEU A 179 15.69 2.74 2.29
N SER A 180 16.57 3.25 1.42
CA SER A 180 17.99 3.47 1.72
C SER A 180 18.19 4.45 2.88
N ARG A 181 17.40 5.50 2.94
CA ARG A 181 17.42 6.51 4.01
C ARG A 181 17.02 5.94 5.37
N SER A 182 16.19 4.90 5.39
CA SER A 182 15.84 4.16 6.61
C SER A 182 16.80 2.99 6.91
N GLY A 183 17.91 2.86 6.17
CA GLY A 183 18.87 1.76 6.35
C GLY A 183 18.37 0.40 5.86
N LEU A 184 17.30 0.38 5.08
CA LEU A 184 16.72 -0.85 4.52
C LEU A 184 17.30 -1.17 3.13
N VAL A 185 17.41 -2.46 2.85
CA VAL A 185 17.82 -2.97 1.54
C VAL A 185 16.66 -3.69 0.89
N PHE A 186 16.39 -3.37 -0.37
CA PHE A 186 15.40 -4.10 -1.14
C PHE A 186 15.85 -5.54 -1.37
N ALA A 187 15.11 -6.51 -0.86
CA ALA A 187 15.44 -7.92 -0.97
C ALA A 187 14.78 -8.56 -2.21
N ASP A 188 13.47 -8.46 -2.34
CA ASP A 188 12.71 -9.03 -3.48
C ASP A 188 11.26 -8.51 -3.47
N HIS A 189 10.52 -8.81 -4.52
CA HIS A 189 9.08 -8.59 -4.59
C HIS A 189 8.33 -9.71 -3.85
N CYS A 190 7.30 -9.33 -3.07
CA CYS A 190 6.51 -10.29 -2.29
C CYS A 190 5.63 -11.21 -3.16
N GLU A 191 5.18 -10.71 -4.31
CA GLU A 191 4.29 -11.43 -5.22
C GLU A 191 5.05 -11.95 -6.43
N PRO A 192 4.95 -13.24 -6.76
CA PRO A 192 5.63 -13.81 -7.94
C PRO A 192 5.28 -13.09 -9.25
N ILE A 193 4.03 -12.65 -9.39
CA ILE A 193 3.57 -11.94 -10.58
C ILE A 193 4.23 -10.55 -10.71
N GLN A 194 4.48 -9.87 -9.59
CA GLN A 194 5.18 -8.59 -9.59
C GLN A 194 6.64 -8.80 -10.00
N LYS A 195 7.28 -9.85 -9.50
CA LYS A 195 8.63 -10.22 -9.92
C LYS A 195 8.71 -10.47 -11.43
N MET A 196 7.73 -11.17 -11.99
CA MET A 196 7.67 -11.41 -13.44
C MET A 196 7.53 -10.11 -14.24
N VAL A 197 6.74 -9.15 -13.76
CA VAL A 197 6.54 -7.84 -14.43
C VAL A 197 7.85 -7.03 -14.50
N TYR A 198 8.72 -7.16 -13.51
CA TYR A 198 9.99 -6.43 -13.46
C TYR A 198 11.18 -7.24 -13.97
N ASP A 199 10.98 -8.51 -14.30
CA ASP A 199 12.05 -9.37 -14.85
C ASP A 199 12.08 -9.25 -16.38
N LEU A 200 13.12 -8.61 -16.89
CA LEU A 200 13.34 -8.44 -18.34
C LEU A 200 13.34 -9.76 -19.12
N ARG A 201 13.62 -10.88 -18.45
CA ARG A 201 13.61 -12.22 -19.08
C ARG A 201 12.20 -12.69 -19.43
N CYS A 202 11.17 -12.13 -18.77
CA CYS A 202 9.78 -12.46 -19.05
C CYS A 202 9.21 -11.74 -20.28
N TYR A 203 9.97 -10.80 -20.86
CA TYR A 203 9.58 -10.06 -22.05
C TYR A 203 10.31 -10.60 -23.29
N GLY A 204 9.59 -10.75 -24.38
CA GLY A 204 10.12 -11.19 -25.67
C GLY A 204 10.91 -10.09 -26.40
N PHE A 205 11.78 -9.37 -25.72
CA PHE A 205 12.61 -8.33 -26.33
C PHE A 205 13.60 -8.91 -27.35
N ALA A 206 13.85 -8.17 -28.42
CA ALA A 206 14.94 -8.46 -29.32
C ALA A 206 16.28 -8.50 -28.58
N PRO A 207 17.24 -9.37 -28.97
CA PRO A 207 18.49 -9.59 -28.22
C PRO A 207 19.30 -8.31 -27.97
N ASP A 208 19.37 -7.42 -28.94
CA ASP A 208 20.07 -6.14 -28.85
C ASP A 208 19.40 -5.17 -27.85
N LEU A 209 18.08 -5.09 -27.85
CA LEU A 209 17.33 -4.29 -26.87
C LEU A 209 17.50 -4.85 -25.46
N ARG A 210 17.40 -6.17 -25.31
CA ARG A 210 17.60 -6.83 -24.03
C ARG A 210 19.00 -6.55 -23.48
N GLN A 211 20.04 -6.68 -24.31
CA GLN A 211 21.41 -6.39 -23.91
C GLN A 211 21.58 -4.93 -23.44
N ARG A 212 20.95 -3.97 -24.11
CA ARG A 212 20.95 -2.56 -23.71
C ARG A 212 20.28 -2.35 -22.37
N LEU A 213 19.12 -2.99 -22.15
CA LEU A 213 18.38 -2.89 -20.89
C LEU A 213 19.15 -3.55 -19.74
N GLU A 214 19.80 -4.68 -19.98
CA GLU A 214 20.64 -5.36 -18.98
C GLU A 214 21.91 -4.55 -18.62
N ALA A 215 22.43 -3.77 -19.58
CA ALA A 215 23.57 -2.88 -19.37
C ALA A 215 23.18 -1.54 -18.72
N ALA A 216 21.89 -1.22 -18.61
CA ALA A 216 21.41 0.00 -17.96
C ALA A 216 21.73 -0.02 -16.45
N PRO A 217 21.89 1.16 -15.81
CA PRO A 217 22.07 1.25 -14.37
C PRO A 217 20.98 0.45 -13.64
N GLU A 218 21.34 -0.16 -12.52
CA GLU A 218 20.44 -1.05 -11.78
C GLU A 218 19.08 -0.39 -11.43
N LEU A 219 19.10 0.89 -11.06
CA LEU A 219 17.89 1.65 -10.80
C LEU A 219 17.02 1.88 -12.03
N ALA A 220 17.60 1.93 -13.23
CA ALA A 220 16.85 2.07 -14.47
C ALA A 220 16.20 0.73 -14.91
N ARG A 221 16.59 -0.39 -14.30
CA ARG A 221 16.04 -1.72 -14.55
C ARG A 221 14.94 -2.13 -13.57
N LYS A 222 14.80 -1.41 -12.47
CA LYS A 222 13.79 -1.60 -11.41
C LYS A 222 12.62 -0.64 -11.58
#